data_d008ba9d6edc3a5668087b9f6eae150f
#
_entry.id   d008ba9d6edc3a5668087b9f6eae150f
#
_cell.length_a   1.000
_cell.length_b   1.000
_cell.length_c   1.000
_cell.angle_alpha   90.00
_cell.angle_beta   90.00
_cell.angle_gamma   90.00
#
_symmetry.space_group_name_H-M   'P 1'
#
loop_
_entity.id
_entity.type
_entity.pdbx_description
1 polymer ?
#
loop_
_entity_poly.entity_id
_entity_poly.type
_entity_poly.pdbx_seq_one_letter_code
_entity_poly.pdbx_strand_id
1 'polypeptide(L)'
;MKKERETANKYRQQALEGDLMAMNNMGVCYAQGTGVVEDHVMAFQWYMKAAELGDIYACYNVAECYYQGDGVEQDFERALHWYLIAAEKGDVQSQVNAANAFYLGQGTKEDHVKAHQWWLKAAQRGHLQSQKNVGAYYWNGDGVEKDDSWAAFWYEMAGQQGDPQAQFSTGWFYMTGTGVKQDKRKGLKWIHRATAQGFEHAKQWCRDNGYSIY
;
A
#
# COMPACT_ATOMS: atom_id res chain seq x y z
N MET A 1 -12.68 28.77 -9.89
CA MET A 1 -12.56 29.88 -8.90
C MET A 1 -13.84 30.17 -8.12
N LYS A 2 -14.97 30.69 -8.72
CA LYS A 2 -16.21 31.00 -7.95
C LYS A 2 -16.82 29.76 -7.31
N LYS A 3 -17.00 28.66 -8.07
CA LYS A 3 -17.54 27.37 -7.62
C LYS A 3 -16.68 26.72 -6.52
N GLU A 4 -15.36 26.81 -6.63
CA GLU A 4 -14.42 26.29 -5.63
C GLU A 4 -14.55 27.03 -4.29
N ARG A 5 -14.66 28.37 -4.33
CA ARG A 5 -14.90 29.18 -3.11
C ARG A 5 -16.23 28.85 -2.46
N GLU A 6 -17.27 28.64 -3.24
CA GLU A 6 -18.58 28.23 -2.72
C GLU A 6 -18.48 26.84 -2.03
N THR A 7 -17.74 25.89 -2.63
CA THR A 7 -17.48 24.56 -2.06
C THR A 7 -16.67 24.65 -0.76
N ALA A 8 -15.57 25.40 -0.74
CA ALA A 8 -14.76 25.58 0.46
C ALA A 8 -15.56 26.25 1.59
N ASN A 9 -16.39 27.25 1.27
CA ASN A 9 -17.28 27.88 2.27
C ASN A 9 -18.30 26.89 2.84
N LYS A 10 -18.87 26.01 2.01
CA LYS A 10 -19.78 24.96 2.46
C LYS A 10 -19.06 24.00 3.42
N TYR A 11 -17.88 23.50 3.05
CA TYR A 11 -17.09 22.64 3.94
C TYR A 11 -16.75 23.34 5.25
N ARG A 12 -16.38 24.62 5.22
CA ARG A 12 -16.09 25.39 6.42
C ARG A 12 -17.29 25.45 7.36
N GLN A 13 -18.49 25.72 6.83
CA GLN A 13 -19.70 25.76 7.64
C GLN A 13 -19.99 24.39 8.26
N GLN A 14 -20.00 23.31 7.46
CA GLN A 14 -20.22 21.95 7.94
C GLN A 14 -19.17 21.50 8.98
N ALA A 15 -17.91 21.88 8.76
CA ALA A 15 -16.82 21.59 9.71
C ALA A 15 -17.02 22.30 11.05
N LEU A 16 -17.55 23.54 11.06
CA LEU A 16 -17.89 24.26 12.27
C LEU A 16 -19.09 23.65 13.02
N GLU A 17 -19.97 22.96 12.30
CA GLU A 17 -21.10 22.18 12.84
C GLU A 17 -20.68 20.79 13.34
N GLY A 18 -19.39 20.41 13.18
CA GLY A 18 -18.81 19.16 13.70
C GLY A 18 -18.71 18.02 12.68
N ASP A 19 -18.98 18.27 11.40
CA ASP A 19 -18.80 17.25 10.34
C ASP A 19 -17.33 16.95 10.11
N LEU A 20 -16.91 15.73 10.46
CA LEU A 20 -15.52 15.28 10.39
C LEU A 20 -14.99 15.22 8.95
N MET A 21 -15.84 14.76 8.03
CA MET A 21 -15.47 14.70 6.60
C MET A 21 -15.27 16.12 6.05
N ALA A 22 -16.12 17.08 6.46
CA ALA A 22 -15.96 18.47 6.06
C ALA A 22 -14.69 19.10 6.66
N MET A 23 -14.31 18.74 7.91
CA MET A 23 -13.03 19.15 8.50
C MET A 23 -11.86 18.63 7.68
N ASN A 24 -11.85 17.33 7.35
CA ASN A 24 -10.83 16.74 6.50
C ASN A 24 -10.78 17.43 5.12
N ASN A 25 -11.92 17.66 4.50
CA ASN A 25 -12.00 18.35 3.20
C ASN A 25 -11.54 19.81 3.27
N MET A 26 -11.70 20.49 4.40
CA MET A 26 -11.08 21.81 4.61
C MET A 26 -9.56 21.73 4.62
N GLY A 27 -8.98 20.69 5.24
CA GLY A 27 -7.56 20.41 5.17
C GLY A 27 -7.10 20.25 3.71
N VAL A 28 -7.81 19.44 2.91
CA VAL A 28 -7.53 19.26 1.47
C VAL A 28 -7.63 20.60 0.71
N CYS A 29 -8.65 21.41 0.99
CA CYS A 29 -8.79 22.74 0.36
C CYS A 29 -7.58 23.63 0.63
N TYR A 30 -7.09 23.66 1.86
CA TYR A 30 -5.90 24.45 2.21
C TYR A 30 -4.61 23.86 1.63
N ALA A 31 -4.45 22.54 1.62
CA ALA A 31 -3.27 21.89 1.04
C ALA A 31 -3.15 22.11 -0.48
N GLN A 32 -4.27 22.32 -1.18
CA GLN A 32 -4.31 22.46 -2.63
C GLN A 32 -4.63 23.89 -3.11
N GLY A 33 -4.90 24.83 -2.21
CA GLY A 33 -5.35 26.15 -2.57
C GLY A 33 -6.73 26.17 -3.25
N THR A 34 -7.56 25.15 -3.04
CA THR A 34 -8.85 24.99 -3.72
C THR A 34 -9.94 25.82 -3.04
N GLY A 35 -10.24 26.99 -3.62
CA GLY A 35 -11.24 27.92 -3.09
C GLY A 35 -10.77 28.76 -1.90
N VAL A 36 -9.58 28.52 -1.41
CA VAL A 36 -8.86 29.25 -0.36
C VAL A 36 -7.42 29.51 -0.83
N VAL A 37 -6.68 30.35 -0.12
CA VAL A 37 -5.25 30.48 -0.35
C VAL A 37 -4.58 29.22 0.21
N GLU A 38 -3.62 28.64 -0.53
CA GLU A 38 -2.84 27.50 -0.11
C GLU A 38 -2.11 27.80 1.20
N ASP A 39 -2.26 26.91 2.18
CA ASP A 39 -1.67 27.04 3.50
C ASP A 39 -1.56 25.65 4.16
N HIS A 40 -0.38 25.06 4.11
CA HIS A 40 -0.12 23.72 4.62
C HIS A 40 -0.23 23.64 6.16
N VAL A 41 0.08 24.73 6.88
CA VAL A 41 -0.10 24.79 8.34
C VAL A 41 -1.59 24.72 8.70
N MET A 42 -2.42 25.48 7.98
CA MET A 42 -3.88 25.42 8.15
C MET A 42 -4.43 24.05 7.71
N ALA A 43 -3.88 23.44 6.67
CA ALA A 43 -4.27 22.09 6.24
C ALA A 43 -4.02 21.07 7.36
N PHE A 44 -2.80 21.06 7.93
CA PHE A 44 -2.44 20.20 9.05
C PHE A 44 -3.36 20.41 10.26
N GLN A 45 -3.67 21.65 10.62
CA GLN A 45 -4.56 21.95 11.75
C GLN A 45 -5.98 21.37 11.55
N TRP A 46 -6.53 21.47 10.33
CA TRP A 46 -7.83 20.91 10.01
C TRP A 46 -7.82 19.38 10.01
N TYR A 47 -6.78 18.75 9.45
CA TYR A 47 -6.61 17.29 9.52
C TYR A 47 -6.48 16.81 10.97
N MET A 48 -5.67 17.49 11.78
CA MET A 48 -5.46 17.13 13.19
C MET A 48 -6.78 17.18 13.96
N LYS A 49 -7.56 18.25 13.77
CA LYS A 49 -8.88 18.39 14.43
C LYS A 49 -9.83 17.25 14.07
N ALA A 50 -9.87 16.83 12.80
CA ALA A 50 -10.73 15.73 12.37
C ALA A 50 -10.17 14.37 12.87
N ALA A 51 -8.85 14.19 12.86
CA ALA A 51 -8.19 12.97 13.30
C ALA A 51 -8.37 12.70 14.80
N GLU A 52 -8.26 13.73 15.64
CA GLU A 52 -8.52 13.65 17.08
C GLU A 52 -9.97 13.25 17.40
N LEU A 53 -10.90 13.60 16.53
CA LEU A 53 -12.31 13.19 16.62
C LEU A 53 -12.57 11.82 15.95
N GLY A 54 -11.57 11.19 15.41
CA GLY A 54 -11.58 9.80 14.93
C GLY A 54 -11.85 9.59 13.44
N ASP A 55 -11.76 10.65 12.61
CA ASP A 55 -11.80 10.50 11.16
C ASP A 55 -10.57 9.74 10.65
N ILE A 56 -10.81 8.65 9.93
CA ILE A 56 -9.75 7.74 9.45
C ILE A 56 -8.90 8.39 8.37
N TYR A 57 -9.53 9.12 7.44
CA TYR A 57 -8.82 9.78 6.36
C TYR A 57 -7.97 10.94 6.87
N ALA A 58 -8.48 11.65 7.88
CA ALA A 58 -7.70 12.68 8.54
C ALA A 58 -6.51 12.10 9.32
N CYS A 59 -6.65 10.94 9.98
CA CYS A 59 -5.52 10.25 10.60
C CYS A 59 -4.41 9.94 9.57
N TYR A 60 -4.79 9.43 8.39
CA TYR A 60 -3.85 9.22 7.29
C TYR A 60 -3.18 10.53 6.85
N ASN A 61 -3.95 11.59 6.63
CA ASN A 61 -3.41 12.88 6.20
C ASN A 61 -2.48 13.52 7.24
N VAL A 62 -2.79 13.41 8.53
CA VAL A 62 -1.91 13.84 9.62
C VAL A 62 -0.59 13.05 9.60
N ALA A 63 -0.68 11.73 9.39
CA ALA A 63 0.51 10.88 9.25
C ALA A 63 1.38 11.31 8.07
N GLU A 64 0.78 11.60 6.91
CA GLU A 64 1.48 12.12 5.74
C GLU A 64 2.16 13.48 6.02
N CYS A 65 1.45 14.39 6.72
CA CYS A 65 2.03 15.68 7.09
C CYS A 65 3.28 15.50 7.96
N TYR A 66 3.24 14.64 8.98
CA TYR A 66 4.42 14.34 9.78
C TYR A 66 5.51 13.62 9.00
N TYR A 67 5.14 12.71 8.10
CA TYR A 67 6.10 11.96 7.28
C TYR A 67 6.87 12.86 6.32
N GLN A 68 6.19 13.83 5.70
CA GLN A 68 6.78 14.75 4.72
C GLN A 68 7.37 16.02 5.36
N GLY A 69 6.94 16.39 6.57
CA GLY A 69 7.21 17.70 7.15
C GLY A 69 6.36 18.80 6.53
N ASP A 70 5.13 18.46 6.11
CA ASP A 70 4.24 19.37 5.41
C ASP A 70 3.28 20.08 6.38
N GLY A 71 3.44 21.39 6.53
CA GLY A 71 2.71 22.20 7.52
C GLY A 71 3.06 21.94 8.97
N VAL A 72 4.00 21.03 9.24
CA VAL A 72 4.52 20.65 10.56
C VAL A 72 5.95 20.17 10.42
N GLU A 73 6.75 20.19 11.48
CA GLU A 73 8.08 19.59 11.47
C GLU A 73 8.01 18.07 11.22
N GLN A 74 8.90 17.55 10.37
CA GLN A 74 8.95 16.12 10.05
C GLN A 74 9.21 15.28 11.30
N ASP A 75 8.38 14.26 11.51
CA ASP A 75 8.48 13.36 12.65
C ASP A 75 7.96 11.96 12.28
N PHE A 76 8.87 11.03 12.01
CA PHE A 76 8.51 9.66 11.60
C PHE A 76 7.85 8.86 12.73
N GLU A 77 8.14 9.14 14.01
CA GLU A 77 7.50 8.45 15.12
C GLU A 77 6.02 8.84 15.21
N ARG A 78 5.73 10.16 15.12
CA ARG A 78 4.36 10.65 15.06
C ARG A 78 3.63 10.20 13.79
N ALA A 79 4.32 10.17 12.64
CA ALA A 79 3.75 9.64 11.41
C ALA A 79 3.32 8.18 11.58
N LEU A 80 4.20 7.32 12.10
CA LEU A 80 3.87 5.92 12.36
C LEU A 80 2.71 5.78 13.35
N HIS A 81 2.68 6.58 14.42
CA HIS A 81 1.57 6.57 15.37
C HIS A 81 0.22 6.79 14.68
N TRP A 82 0.10 7.82 13.84
CA TRP A 82 -1.14 8.13 13.14
C TRP A 82 -1.49 7.14 12.04
N TYR A 83 -0.47 6.59 11.31
CA TYR A 83 -0.69 5.47 10.39
C TYR A 83 -1.27 4.26 11.12
N LEU A 84 -0.76 3.90 12.29
CA LEU A 84 -1.26 2.76 13.06
C LEU A 84 -2.72 2.94 13.47
N ILE A 85 -3.13 4.15 13.88
CA ILE A 85 -4.52 4.45 14.22
C ILE A 85 -5.45 4.21 13.02
N ALA A 86 -5.09 4.71 11.83
CA ALA A 86 -5.87 4.51 10.62
C ALA A 86 -5.83 3.05 10.14
N ALA A 87 -4.66 2.41 10.22
CA ALA A 87 -4.43 1.02 9.82
C ALA A 87 -5.28 0.02 10.64
N GLU A 88 -5.38 0.23 11.95
CA GLU A 88 -6.22 -0.59 12.84
C GLU A 88 -7.71 -0.46 12.50
N LYS A 89 -8.14 0.72 12.05
CA LYS A 89 -9.51 0.95 11.55
C LYS A 89 -9.71 0.43 10.12
N GLY A 90 -8.66 -0.11 9.50
CA GLY A 90 -8.74 -0.80 8.23
C GLY A 90 -8.36 0.05 7.02
N ASP A 91 -7.78 1.23 7.16
CA ASP A 91 -7.22 1.94 6.02
C ASP A 91 -6.05 1.17 5.41
N VAL A 92 -6.19 0.77 4.14
CA VAL A 92 -5.21 -0.09 3.47
C VAL A 92 -3.90 0.64 3.22
N GLN A 93 -3.97 1.92 2.87
CA GLN A 93 -2.75 2.69 2.60
C GLN A 93 -1.95 2.91 3.90
N SER A 94 -2.62 3.18 5.01
CA SER A 94 -2.00 3.27 6.32
C SER A 94 -1.40 1.94 6.77
N GLN A 95 -2.05 0.80 6.46
CA GLN A 95 -1.46 -0.53 6.71
C GLN A 95 -0.15 -0.72 5.93
N VAL A 96 -0.11 -0.29 4.68
CA VAL A 96 1.11 -0.34 3.84
C VAL A 96 2.19 0.57 4.40
N ASN A 97 1.85 1.81 4.77
CA ASN A 97 2.82 2.77 5.29
C ASN A 97 3.37 2.34 6.66
N ALA A 98 2.52 1.81 7.54
CA ALA A 98 2.96 1.24 8.81
C ALA A 98 3.90 0.03 8.59
N ALA A 99 3.59 -0.86 7.65
CA ALA A 99 4.46 -1.97 7.29
C ALA A 99 5.83 -1.50 6.78
N ASN A 100 5.84 -0.50 5.90
CA ASN A 100 7.07 0.09 5.37
C ASN A 100 7.90 0.75 6.49
N ALA A 101 7.24 1.46 7.42
CA ALA A 101 7.90 2.08 8.57
C ALA A 101 8.59 1.04 9.46
N PHE A 102 7.94 -0.09 9.76
CA PHE A 102 8.56 -1.21 10.48
C PHE A 102 9.68 -1.88 9.69
N TYR A 103 9.52 -2.04 8.38
CA TYR A 103 10.54 -2.63 7.51
C TYR A 103 11.81 -1.79 7.43
N LEU A 104 11.68 -0.45 7.36
CA LEU A 104 12.79 0.49 7.22
C LEU A 104 13.30 1.04 8.56
N GLY A 105 12.64 0.74 9.67
CA GLY A 105 12.97 1.33 10.97
C GLY A 105 12.67 2.84 11.03
N GLN A 106 11.70 3.34 10.28
CA GLN A 106 11.32 4.75 10.27
C GLN A 106 10.36 5.09 11.41
N GLY A 107 10.79 5.94 12.33
CA GLY A 107 10.04 6.28 13.55
C GLY A 107 9.95 5.12 14.57
N THR A 108 10.66 4.04 14.33
CA THR A 108 10.75 2.87 15.21
C THR A 108 12.02 2.09 14.89
N LYS A 109 12.33 1.06 15.66
CA LYS A 109 13.33 0.07 15.25
C LYS A 109 12.76 -0.81 14.14
N GLU A 110 13.64 -1.28 13.26
CA GLU A 110 13.31 -2.26 12.23
C GLU A 110 12.69 -3.53 12.87
N ASP A 111 11.55 -3.98 12.31
CA ASP A 111 10.78 -5.10 12.84
C ASP A 111 10.07 -5.82 11.67
N HIS A 112 10.74 -6.84 11.12
CA HIS A 112 10.24 -7.61 9.98
C HIS A 112 8.98 -8.41 10.32
N VAL A 113 8.80 -8.80 11.59
CA VAL A 113 7.59 -9.50 12.03
C VAL A 113 6.38 -8.59 11.93
N LYS A 114 6.49 -7.36 12.46
CA LYS A 114 5.40 -6.37 12.36
C LYS A 114 5.19 -5.90 10.93
N ALA A 115 6.26 -5.71 10.15
CA ALA A 115 6.14 -5.38 8.72
C ALA A 115 5.30 -6.43 7.98
N HIS A 116 5.63 -7.73 8.16
CA HIS A 116 4.87 -8.83 7.59
C HIS A 116 3.39 -8.80 8.03
N GLN A 117 3.12 -8.63 9.33
CA GLN A 117 1.75 -8.61 9.85
C GLN A 117 0.89 -7.51 9.21
N TRP A 118 1.44 -6.31 9.02
CA TRP A 118 0.72 -5.21 8.41
C TRP A 118 0.58 -5.38 6.89
N TRP A 119 1.62 -5.82 6.18
CA TRP A 119 1.47 -6.16 4.76
C TRP A 119 0.47 -7.29 4.55
N LEU A 120 0.40 -8.28 5.45
CA LEU A 120 -0.58 -9.36 5.35
C LEU A 120 -2.02 -8.84 5.43
N LYS A 121 -2.32 -7.90 6.33
CA LYS A 121 -3.63 -7.24 6.39
C LYS A 121 -3.97 -6.51 5.09
N ALA A 122 -3.04 -5.76 4.54
CA ALA A 122 -3.22 -5.06 3.26
C ALA A 122 -3.36 -6.04 2.07
N ALA A 123 -2.57 -7.12 2.05
CA ALA A 123 -2.62 -8.17 1.04
C ALA A 123 -3.96 -8.90 1.02
N GLN A 124 -4.53 -9.21 2.18
CA GLN A 124 -5.86 -9.81 2.32
C GLN A 124 -6.97 -8.91 1.77
N ARG A 125 -6.73 -7.59 1.70
CA ARG A 125 -7.65 -6.62 1.07
C ARG A 125 -7.34 -6.37 -0.40
N GLY A 126 -6.45 -7.14 -0.99
CA GLY A 126 -6.15 -7.10 -2.41
C GLY A 126 -5.04 -6.11 -2.80
N HIS A 127 -4.32 -5.49 -1.84
CA HIS A 127 -3.24 -4.58 -2.19
C HIS A 127 -2.10 -5.35 -2.87
N LEU A 128 -1.90 -5.08 -4.17
CA LEU A 128 -1.00 -5.83 -5.05
C LEU A 128 0.43 -5.91 -4.51
N GLN A 129 1.03 -4.78 -4.17
CA GLN A 129 2.42 -4.77 -3.71
C GLN A 129 2.58 -5.51 -2.37
N SER A 130 1.59 -5.41 -1.47
CA SER A 130 1.59 -6.17 -0.22
C SER A 130 1.47 -7.68 -0.45
N GLN A 131 0.69 -8.13 -1.43
CA GLN A 131 0.65 -9.56 -1.80
C GLN A 131 2.02 -10.05 -2.27
N LYS A 132 2.72 -9.27 -3.08
CA LYS A 132 4.10 -9.59 -3.51
C LYS A 132 5.07 -9.62 -2.33
N ASN A 133 4.99 -8.63 -1.44
CA ASN A 133 5.85 -8.57 -0.25
C ASN A 133 5.61 -9.78 0.68
N VAL A 134 4.36 -10.11 0.96
CA VAL A 134 4.01 -11.27 1.79
C VAL A 134 4.48 -12.57 1.14
N GLY A 135 4.31 -12.71 -0.18
CA GLY A 135 4.86 -13.85 -0.93
C GLY A 135 6.36 -13.99 -0.77
N ALA A 136 7.11 -12.88 -0.86
CA ALA A 136 8.56 -12.85 -0.68
C ALA A 136 8.97 -13.20 0.77
N TYR A 137 8.21 -12.73 1.76
CA TYR A 137 8.48 -13.04 3.17
C TYR A 137 8.33 -14.53 3.47
N TYR A 138 7.26 -15.17 2.98
CA TYR A 138 7.12 -16.62 3.11
C TYR A 138 8.18 -17.39 2.32
N TRP A 139 8.59 -16.90 1.16
CA TRP A 139 9.65 -17.51 0.36
C TRP A 139 11.01 -17.47 1.06
N ASN A 140 11.36 -16.34 1.66
CA ASN A 140 12.65 -16.14 2.30
C ASN A 140 12.68 -16.63 3.76
N GLY A 141 11.53 -16.68 4.44
CA GLY A 141 11.45 -16.87 5.89
C GLY A 141 11.84 -15.62 6.68
N ASP A 142 11.54 -14.43 6.14
CA ASP A 142 11.89 -13.16 6.75
C ASP A 142 10.76 -12.66 7.64
N GLY A 143 10.99 -12.57 8.97
CA GLY A 143 9.96 -12.21 9.94
C GLY A 143 8.79 -13.21 10.08
N VAL A 144 8.84 -14.32 9.36
CA VAL A 144 7.86 -15.41 9.36
C VAL A 144 8.56 -16.72 9.03
N GLU A 145 8.03 -17.85 9.49
CA GLU A 145 8.54 -19.15 9.08
C GLU A 145 8.40 -19.34 7.57
N LYS A 146 9.46 -19.86 6.92
CA LYS A 146 9.46 -20.13 5.48
C LYS A 146 8.35 -21.13 5.13
N ASP A 147 7.53 -20.76 4.14
CA ASP A 147 6.45 -21.62 3.61
C ASP A 147 6.27 -21.38 2.11
N ASP A 148 6.77 -22.31 1.32
CA ASP A 148 6.71 -22.22 -0.15
C ASP A 148 5.27 -22.27 -0.67
N SER A 149 4.31 -22.88 0.07
CA SER A 149 2.90 -22.96 -0.33
C SER A 149 2.21 -21.60 -0.16
N TRP A 150 2.46 -20.92 0.96
CA TRP A 150 1.99 -19.55 1.15
C TRP A 150 2.65 -18.56 0.20
N ALA A 151 3.94 -18.74 -0.09
CA ALA A 151 4.62 -17.93 -1.10
C ALA A 151 3.94 -18.06 -2.47
N ALA A 152 3.72 -19.31 -2.94
CA ALA A 152 3.05 -19.58 -4.20
C ALA A 152 1.62 -19.00 -4.24
N PHE A 153 0.87 -19.14 -3.15
CA PHE A 153 -0.49 -18.59 -3.03
C PHE A 153 -0.51 -17.06 -3.21
N TRP A 154 0.35 -16.33 -2.50
CA TRP A 154 0.36 -14.88 -2.56
C TRP A 154 0.86 -14.34 -3.91
N TYR A 155 1.85 -15.00 -4.52
CA TYR A 155 2.26 -14.66 -5.89
C TYR A 155 1.17 -14.97 -6.91
N GLU A 156 0.39 -16.06 -6.76
CA GLU A 156 -0.74 -16.35 -7.64
C GLU A 156 -1.83 -15.27 -7.51
N MET A 157 -2.14 -14.81 -6.28
CA MET A 157 -3.08 -13.71 -6.05
C MET A 157 -2.63 -12.40 -6.72
N ALA A 158 -1.36 -12.04 -6.60
CA ALA A 158 -0.79 -10.88 -7.28
C ALA A 158 -0.77 -11.05 -8.81
N GLY A 159 -0.44 -12.24 -9.29
CA GLY A 159 -0.43 -12.58 -10.73
C GLY A 159 -1.82 -12.52 -11.37
N GLN A 160 -2.88 -12.86 -10.62
CA GLN A 160 -4.28 -12.73 -11.05
C GLN A 160 -4.67 -11.26 -11.26
N GLN A 161 -4.07 -10.33 -10.53
CA GLN A 161 -4.25 -8.90 -10.73
C GLN A 161 -3.47 -8.34 -11.93
N GLY A 162 -2.71 -9.19 -12.63
CA GLY A 162 -2.02 -8.82 -13.85
C GLY A 162 -0.54 -8.46 -13.69
N ASP A 163 0.03 -8.47 -12.47
CA ASP A 163 1.45 -8.15 -12.29
C ASP A 163 2.36 -9.16 -13.00
N PRO A 164 3.20 -8.73 -13.95
CA PRO A 164 3.99 -9.65 -14.78
C PRO A 164 5.09 -10.36 -13.99
N GLN A 165 5.65 -9.76 -12.97
CA GLN A 165 6.63 -10.39 -12.09
C GLN A 165 5.98 -11.51 -11.27
N ALA A 166 4.81 -11.26 -10.70
CA ALA A 166 4.06 -12.24 -9.94
C ALA A 166 3.56 -13.38 -10.84
N GLN A 167 3.14 -13.08 -12.07
CA GLN A 167 2.79 -14.10 -13.07
C GLN A 167 3.96 -15.03 -13.40
N PHE A 168 5.15 -14.48 -13.57
CA PHE A 168 6.36 -15.27 -13.78
C PHE A 168 6.66 -16.15 -12.56
N SER A 169 6.65 -15.56 -11.36
CA SER A 169 6.88 -16.30 -10.10
C SER A 169 5.86 -17.44 -9.93
N THR A 170 4.58 -17.16 -10.15
CA THR A 170 3.51 -18.17 -10.12
C THR A 170 3.79 -19.30 -11.12
N GLY A 171 4.15 -18.93 -12.33
CA GLY A 171 4.53 -19.89 -13.37
C GLY A 171 5.70 -20.77 -12.91
N TRP A 172 6.72 -20.20 -12.32
CA TRP A 172 7.88 -20.91 -11.81
C TRP A 172 7.49 -21.92 -10.70
N PHE A 173 6.64 -21.54 -9.75
CA PHE A 173 6.13 -22.45 -8.71
C PHE A 173 5.45 -23.69 -9.32
N TYR A 174 4.58 -23.50 -10.33
CA TYR A 174 3.94 -24.62 -11.02
C TYR A 174 4.88 -25.43 -11.90
N MET A 175 5.90 -24.81 -12.51
CA MET A 175 6.91 -25.51 -13.31
C MET A 175 7.78 -26.43 -12.46
N THR A 176 8.15 -25.98 -11.26
CA THR A 176 9.05 -26.71 -10.35
C THR A 176 8.31 -27.65 -9.40
N GLY A 177 7.04 -27.36 -9.07
CA GLY A 177 6.30 -28.04 -8.03
C GLY A 177 6.68 -27.58 -6.62
N THR A 178 7.28 -26.40 -6.49
CA THR A 178 7.68 -25.83 -5.20
C THR A 178 6.44 -25.24 -4.53
N GLY A 179 6.10 -25.71 -3.34
CA GLY A 179 4.92 -25.26 -2.58
C GLY A 179 3.56 -25.60 -3.19
N VAL A 180 3.52 -26.12 -4.41
CA VAL A 180 2.30 -26.53 -5.12
C VAL A 180 2.52 -27.84 -5.85
N LYS A 181 1.42 -28.56 -6.17
CA LYS A 181 1.53 -29.71 -7.06
C LYS A 181 2.05 -29.26 -8.43
N GLN A 182 3.12 -29.89 -8.91
CA GLN A 182 3.69 -29.59 -10.22
C GLN A 182 2.66 -29.69 -11.33
N ASP A 183 2.55 -28.65 -12.14
CA ASP A 183 1.74 -28.58 -13.35
C ASP A 183 2.45 -27.69 -14.38
N LYS A 184 3.31 -28.31 -15.19
CA LYS A 184 4.09 -27.61 -16.21
C LYS A 184 3.23 -26.87 -17.22
N ARG A 185 2.02 -27.39 -17.54
CA ARG A 185 1.10 -26.74 -18.48
C ARG A 185 0.52 -25.45 -17.88
N LYS A 186 0.09 -25.52 -16.61
CA LYS A 186 -0.37 -24.32 -15.87
C LYS A 186 0.76 -23.32 -15.68
N GLY A 187 1.96 -23.81 -15.33
CA GLY A 187 3.16 -22.96 -15.16
C GLY A 187 3.50 -22.19 -16.43
N LEU A 188 3.54 -22.88 -17.58
CA LEU A 188 3.85 -22.24 -18.85
C LEU A 188 2.81 -21.20 -19.26
N LYS A 189 1.50 -21.44 -18.99
CA LYS A 189 0.45 -20.45 -19.22
C LYS A 189 0.68 -19.15 -18.43
N TRP A 190 1.12 -19.26 -17.19
CA TRP A 190 1.43 -18.10 -16.36
C TRP A 190 2.67 -17.34 -16.89
N ILE A 191 3.72 -18.07 -17.26
CA ILE A 191 4.93 -17.47 -17.85
C ILE A 191 4.60 -16.75 -19.15
N HIS A 192 3.78 -17.35 -20.04
CA HIS A 192 3.35 -16.70 -21.28
C HIS A 192 2.53 -15.41 -21.04
N ARG A 193 1.72 -15.33 -19.98
CA ARG A 193 1.06 -14.07 -19.60
C ARG A 193 2.07 -12.98 -19.28
N ALA A 194 3.14 -13.30 -18.56
CA ALA A 194 4.22 -12.37 -18.27
C ALA A 194 5.01 -11.98 -19.53
N THR A 195 5.31 -12.93 -20.44
CA THR A 195 6.00 -12.63 -21.71
C THR A 195 5.17 -11.72 -22.61
N ALA A 196 3.85 -11.94 -22.67
CA ALA A 196 2.92 -11.13 -23.45
C ALA A 196 2.86 -9.66 -22.97
N GLN A 197 3.14 -9.41 -21.69
CA GLN A 197 3.28 -8.07 -21.12
C GLN A 197 4.68 -7.46 -21.29
N GLY A 198 5.58 -8.15 -21.97
CA GLY A 198 6.94 -7.65 -22.20
C GLY A 198 7.93 -7.92 -21.05
N PHE A 199 7.59 -8.76 -20.06
CA PHE A 199 8.49 -9.02 -18.93
C PHE A 199 9.74 -9.80 -19.38
N GLU A 200 10.88 -9.11 -19.48
CA GLU A 200 12.11 -9.65 -20.08
C GLU A 200 12.64 -10.90 -19.36
N HIS A 201 12.52 -10.98 -18.04
CA HIS A 201 12.93 -12.16 -17.27
C HIS A 201 12.16 -13.43 -17.71
N ALA A 202 10.86 -13.29 -17.97
CA ALA A 202 10.03 -14.41 -18.46
C ALA A 202 10.43 -14.80 -19.89
N LYS A 203 10.68 -13.83 -20.77
CA LYS A 203 11.16 -14.08 -22.15
C LYS A 203 12.51 -14.77 -22.15
N GLN A 204 13.45 -14.30 -21.32
CA GLN A 204 14.77 -14.92 -21.21
C GLN A 204 14.66 -16.35 -20.70
N TRP A 205 13.85 -16.56 -19.64
CA TRP A 205 13.61 -17.90 -19.12
C TRP A 205 13.04 -18.86 -20.18
N CYS A 206 12.10 -18.42 -21.03
CA CYS A 206 11.59 -19.22 -22.13
C CYS A 206 12.68 -19.62 -23.13
N ARG A 207 13.54 -18.67 -23.53
CA ARG A 207 14.68 -18.94 -24.44
C ARG A 207 15.61 -19.99 -23.85
N ASP A 208 16.00 -19.82 -22.59
CA ASP A 208 16.98 -20.68 -21.90
C ASP A 208 16.45 -22.10 -21.70
N ASN A 209 15.12 -22.27 -21.62
CA ASN A 209 14.47 -23.57 -21.42
C ASN A 209 13.80 -24.14 -22.68
N GLY A 210 14.02 -23.53 -23.85
CA GLY A 210 13.50 -24.04 -25.14
C GLY A 210 12.00 -23.91 -25.35
N TYR A 211 11.35 -22.96 -24.64
CA TYR A 211 9.93 -22.67 -24.82
C TYR A 211 9.72 -21.48 -25.77
N SER A 212 8.56 -21.51 -26.49
CA SER A 212 8.15 -20.37 -27.30
C SER A 212 7.88 -19.13 -26.40
N ILE A 213 8.14 -17.96 -26.97
CA ILE A 213 7.86 -16.67 -26.31
C ILE A 213 6.40 -16.23 -26.58
N TYR A 214 5.72 -16.88 -27.56
CA TYR A 214 4.38 -16.59 -28.05
C TYR A 214 3.43 -17.76 -27.82
#